data_a58ff1893af392d2a2ae9c7fce8b355a
#
_entry.id   a58ff1893af392d2a2ae9c7fce8b355a
#
_cell.length_a   1.000
_cell.length_b   1.000
_cell.length_c   1.000
_cell.angle_alpha   90.00
_cell.angle_beta   90.00
_cell.angle_gamma   90.00
#
_symmetry.space_group_name_H-M   'P 1'
#
loop_
_entity.id
_entity.type
_entity.pdbx_description
1 polymer ?
#
loop_
_entity_poly.entity_id
_entity_poly.type
_entity_poly.pdbx_seq_one_letter_code
_entity_poly.pdbx_strand_id
1 'polypeptide(L)'
;MNKGQFYGITLEYRPNPTEPVHGILSNVRSLVMLVFRDAKNPDDETNAWDFWQSRQPNNKQRIIDVEMNNLGECGISEVQDIAHNAVAVIWNPLENPAFLSVAIQCLSTDFSLQKGVKGLPMHLQVDTYVKNTSDGEYDIVSRSYCQVIKSILPHQDF
;
A
#
# COMPACT_ATOMS: atom_id res chain seq x y z
N MET A 1 4.87 -10.08 9.13
CA MET A 1 4.71 -10.20 7.67
C MET A 1 6.00 -10.74 7.09
N ASN A 2 5.92 -11.75 6.24
CA ASN A 2 7.09 -12.36 5.62
C ASN A 2 7.40 -11.68 4.28
N LYS A 3 8.68 -11.46 4.02
CA LYS A 3 9.15 -10.89 2.76
C LYS A 3 8.71 -11.75 1.58
N GLY A 4 8.10 -11.12 0.57
CA GLY A 4 7.68 -11.77 -0.66
C GLY A 4 6.43 -12.64 -0.57
N GLN A 5 5.84 -12.81 0.61
CA GLN A 5 4.58 -13.53 0.76
C GLN A 5 3.41 -12.59 0.47
N PHE A 6 2.43 -13.06 -0.29
CA PHE A 6 1.20 -12.31 -0.57
C PHE A 6 0.23 -12.36 0.61
N TYR A 7 -0.34 -11.21 0.94
CA TYR A 7 -1.35 -11.03 1.98
C TYR A 7 -2.59 -10.34 1.41
N GLY A 8 -3.77 -10.81 1.82
CA GLY A 8 -5.03 -10.25 1.37
C GLY A 8 -5.38 -8.94 2.07
N ILE A 9 -5.84 -7.97 1.29
CA ILE A 9 -6.39 -6.71 1.77
C ILE A 9 -7.74 -6.52 1.11
N THR A 10 -8.76 -6.17 1.90
CA THR A 10 -10.10 -5.85 1.39
C THR A 10 -10.34 -4.36 1.54
N LEU A 11 -10.72 -3.71 0.45
CA LEU A 11 -11.19 -2.33 0.43
C LEU A 11 -12.70 -2.35 0.32
N GLU A 12 -13.37 -1.75 1.29
CA GLU A 12 -14.83 -1.75 1.38
C GLU A 12 -15.32 -0.34 1.72
N TYR A 13 -16.36 0.08 1.01
CA TYR A 13 -17.05 1.33 1.33
C TYR A 13 -18.17 1.05 2.35
N ARG A 14 -18.08 1.74 3.48
CA ARG A 14 -19.13 1.73 4.51
C ARG A 14 -19.69 3.13 4.65
N PRO A 15 -20.87 3.40 4.07
CA PRO A 15 -21.48 4.71 4.21
C PRO A 15 -21.79 5.01 5.68
N ASN A 16 -21.46 6.24 6.10
CA ASN A 16 -21.88 6.72 7.39
C ASN A 16 -23.30 7.25 7.29
N PRO A 17 -24.29 6.70 8.03
CA PRO A 17 -25.69 7.13 7.92
C PRO A 17 -25.93 8.57 8.39
N THR A 18 -24.97 9.16 9.11
CA THR A 18 -25.08 10.54 9.62
C THR A 18 -24.40 11.58 8.72
N GLU A 19 -23.63 11.15 7.73
CA GLU A 19 -22.94 12.03 6.79
C GLU A 19 -23.58 11.94 5.40
N PRO A 20 -23.71 13.07 4.69
CA PRO A 20 -24.17 13.01 3.32
C PRO A 20 -23.21 12.17 2.48
N VAL A 21 -23.77 11.33 1.61
CA VAL A 21 -22.98 10.57 0.64
C VAL A 21 -22.22 11.57 -0.21
N HIS A 22 -20.94 11.74 0.06
CA HIS A 22 -20.07 12.57 -0.77
C HIS A 22 -19.98 11.91 -2.15
N GLY A 23 -20.77 12.39 -3.10
CA GLY A 23 -20.59 12.32 -4.55
C GLY A 23 -19.81 11.16 -5.17
N ILE A 24 -19.76 9.98 -4.53
CA ILE A 24 -19.18 8.78 -5.13
C ILE A 24 -20.20 8.28 -6.15
N LEU A 25 -20.06 8.75 -7.37
CA LEU A 25 -20.95 8.37 -8.48
C LEU A 25 -20.33 7.29 -9.38
N SER A 26 -19.04 6.95 -9.16
CA SER A 26 -18.29 6.09 -10.06
C SER A 26 -17.05 5.49 -9.38
N ASN A 27 -16.13 5.04 -10.20
CA ASN A 27 -14.86 4.49 -9.75
C ASN A 27 -14.06 5.46 -8.87
N VAL A 28 -13.44 4.92 -7.84
CA VAL A 28 -12.46 5.59 -6.99
C VAL A 28 -11.08 5.04 -7.27
N ARG A 29 -10.08 5.80 -6.87
CA ARG A 29 -8.67 5.44 -6.96
C ARG A 29 -8.11 5.28 -5.56
N SER A 30 -7.65 4.09 -5.23
CA SER A 30 -6.97 3.80 -3.96
C SER A 30 -5.48 3.61 -4.20
N LEU A 31 -4.67 4.45 -3.57
CA LEU A 31 -3.23 4.38 -3.62
C LEU A 31 -2.74 3.54 -2.44
N VAL A 32 -2.15 2.39 -2.74
CA VAL A 32 -1.60 1.45 -1.76
C VAL A 32 -0.09 1.62 -1.74
N MET A 33 0.46 2.00 -0.61
CA MET A 33 1.88 2.31 -0.51
C MET A 33 2.49 1.84 0.80
N LEU A 34 3.78 1.51 0.74
CA LEU A 34 4.58 1.28 1.93
C LEU A 34 5.31 2.57 2.28
N VAL A 35 5.12 3.05 3.50
CA VAL A 35 5.69 4.30 4.00
C VAL A 35 6.41 4.08 5.32
N PHE A 36 7.38 4.94 5.63
CA PHE A 36 8.01 4.94 6.95
C PHE A 36 7.02 5.47 7.99
N ARG A 37 6.97 4.80 9.13
CA ARG A 37 6.09 5.17 10.25
C ARG A 37 6.43 6.54 10.80
N ASP A 38 7.72 6.82 10.99
CA ASP A 38 8.19 8.09 11.51
C ASP A 38 8.41 9.05 10.35
N ALA A 39 7.89 10.27 10.50
CA ALA A 39 8.04 11.30 9.48
C ALA A 39 9.53 11.58 9.23
N LYS A 40 9.92 11.50 7.96
CA LYS A 40 11.26 11.86 7.48
C LYS A 40 11.12 13.05 6.55
N ASN A 41 12.18 13.84 6.44
CA ASN A 41 12.20 14.80 5.35
C ASN A 41 12.28 14.06 3.99
N PRO A 42 11.81 14.68 2.88
CA PRO A 42 11.76 14.00 1.58
C PRO A 42 13.11 13.49 1.09
N ASP A 43 14.20 14.19 1.39
CA ASP A 43 15.54 13.79 0.97
C ASP A 43 16.02 12.53 1.70
N ASP A 44 15.78 12.44 3.00
CA ASP A 44 16.13 11.25 3.80
C ASP A 44 15.31 10.04 3.38
N GLU A 45 14.04 10.23 3.08
CA GLU A 45 13.17 9.17 2.58
C GLU A 45 13.64 8.66 1.23
N THR A 46 13.93 9.55 0.29
CA THR A 46 14.47 9.20 -1.02
C THR A 46 15.79 8.44 -0.91
N ASN A 47 16.70 8.92 -0.06
CA ASN A 47 17.98 8.28 0.19
C ASN A 47 17.82 6.86 0.77
N ALA A 48 16.85 6.64 1.64
CA ALA A 48 16.57 5.33 2.20
C ALA A 48 16.08 4.35 1.12
N TRP A 49 15.16 4.78 0.25
CA TRP A 49 14.69 3.96 -0.87
C TRP A 49 15.78 3.67 -1.90
N ASP A 50 16.58 4.66 -2.26
CA ASP A 50 17.70 4.50 -3.19
C ASP A 50 18.75 3.52 -2.64
N PHE A 51 19.04 3.62 -1.35
CA PHE A 51 19.93 2.69 -0.67
C PHE A 51 19.41 1.26 -0.73
N TRP A 52 18.13 1.04 -0.45
CA TRP A 52 17.52 -0.28 -0.55
C TRP A 52 17.63 -0.83 -1.98
N GLN A 53 17.27 -0.01 -2.97
CA GLN A 53 17.26 -0.40 -4.37
C GLN A 53 18.65 -0.74 -4.89
N SER A 54 19.68 -0.04 -4.45
CA SER A 54 21.08 -0.29 -4.82
C SER A 54 21.59 -1.66 -4.37
N ARG A 55 20.97 -2.25 -3.36
CA ARG A 55 21.32 -3.58 -2.84
C ARG A 55 20.55 -4.72 -3.48
N GLN A 56 19.61 -4.43 -4.37
CA GLN A 56 18.84 -5.45 -5.05
C GLN A 56 19.59 -6.00 -6.27
N PRO A 57 19.31 -7.25 -6.70
CA PRO A 57 19.96 -7.86 -7.87
C PRO A 57 19.71 -7.09 -9.17
N ASN A 58 18.59 -6.39 -9.25
CA ASN A 58 18.26 -5.54 -10.39
C ASN A 58 17.60 -4.23 -9.93
N ASN A 59 17.69 -3.21 -10.77
CA ASN A 59 17.17 -1.87 -10.48
C ASN A 59 15.65 -1.73 -10.69
N LYS A 60 14.98 -2.80 -11.13
CA LYS A 60 13.52 -2.85 -11.34
C LYS A 60 12.78 -3.51 -10.19
N GLN A 61 13.50 -3.98 -9.15
CA GLN A 61 12.87 -4.61 -8.00
C GLN A 61 11.93 -3.64 -7.32
N ARG A 62 10.67 -4.04 -7.17
CA ARG A 62 9.66 -3.23 -6.47
C ARG A 62 9.65 -3.58 -4.98
N ILE A 63 9.30 -2.60 -4.17
CA ILE A 63 9.10 -2.78 -2.74
C ILE A 63 7.73 -3.41 -2.46
N ILE A 64 6.72 -3.00 -3.22
CA ILE A 64 5.37 -3.56 -3.13
C ILE A 64 4.97 -4.17 -4.47
N ASP A 65 4.48 -5.40 -4.42
CA ASP A 65 3.91 -6.11 -5.57
C ASP A 65 2.43 -6.41 -5.31
N VAL A 66 1.64 -6.35 -6.35
CA VAL A 66 0.22 -6.75 -6.35
C VAL A 66 0.05 -7.92 -7.30
N GLU A 67 -0.70 -8.94 -6.88
CA GLU A 67 -1.06 -10.04 -7.76
C GLU A 67 -2.02 -9.54 -8.84
N MET A 68 -1.64 -9.78 -10.11
CA MET A 68 -2.35 -9.24 -11.28
C MET A 68 -3.36 -10.22 -11.87
N ASN A 69 -3.51 -11.41 -11.30
CA ASN A 69 -4.44 -12.42 -11.78
C ASN A 69 -5.87 -12.15 -11.26
N ASN A 70 -6.87 -12.35 -12.13
CA ASN A 70 -8.29 -12.28 -11.77
C ASN A 70 -8.74 -10.94 -11.16
N LEU A 71 -8.21 -9.82 -11.62
CA LEU A 71 -8.54 -8.49 -11.10
C LEU A 71 -10.04 -8.19 -11.17
N GLY A 72 -10.71 -8.58 -12.26
CA GLY A 72 -12.16 -8.36 -12.41
C GLY A 72 -12.99 -9.11 -11.36
N GLU A 73 -12.62 -10.34 -11.02
CA GLU A 73 -13.26 -11.12 -9.95
C GLU A 73 -12.98 -10.53 -8.56
N CYS A 74 -11.87 -9.82 -8.42
CA CYS A 74 -11.50 -9.12 -7.19
C CYS A 74 -12.12 -7.72 -7.06
N GLY A 75 -12.97 -7.31 -7.99
CA GLY A 75 -13.61 -6.00 -7.98
C GLY A 75 -12.71 -4.84 -8.43
N ILE A 76 -11.59 -5.15 -9.08
CA ILE A 76 -10.59 -4.17 -9.54
C ILE A 76 -10.67 -4.04 -11.05
N SER A 77 -10.86 -2.81 -11.56
CA SER A 77 -10.91 -2.55 -12.99
C SER A 77 -9.54 -2.27 -13.59
N GLU A 78 -8.63 -1.69 -12.83
CA GLU A 78 -7.30 -1.31 -13.30
C GLU A 78 -6.30 -1.24 -12.15
N VAL A 79 -5.05 -1.61 -12.41
CA VAL A 79 -3.90 -1.41 -11.53
C VAL A 79 -2.89 -0.53 -12.25
N GLN A 80 -2.42 0.52 -11.58
CA GLN A 80 -1.45 1.47 -12.09
C GLN A 80 -0.20 1.46 -11.23
N ASP A 81 0.97 1.29 -11.85
CA ASP A 81 2.25 1.45 -11.19
C ASP A 81 2.54 2.94 -10.98
N ILE A 82 2.70 3.35 -9.74
CA ILE A 82 2.98 4.75 -9.38
C ILE A 82 4.45 4.95 -9.06
N ALA A 83 4.98 4.12 -8.14
CA ALA A 83 6.36 4.14 -7.73
C ALA A 83 6.75 2.73 -7.26
N HIS A 84 8.03 2.48 -7.01
CA HIS A 84 8.47 1.17 -6.53
C HIS A 84 7.87 0.78 -5.17
N ASN A 85 7.40 1.75 -4.39
CA ASN A 85 6.73 1.55 -3.10
C ASN A 85 5.22 1.84 -3.13
N ALA A 86 4.64 2.06 -4.30
CA ALA A 86 3.24 2.45 -4.42
C ALA A 86 2.58 1.93 -5.69
N VAL A 87 1.36 1.45 -5.54
CA VAL A 87 0.47 1.08 -6.65
C VAL A 87 -0.90 1.71 -6.45
N ALA A 88 -1.56 2.08 -7.53
CA ALA A 88 -2.94 2.56 -7.48
C ALA A 88 -3.87 1.50 -8.07
N VAL A 89 -5.02 1.33 -7.45
CA VAL A 89 -6.09 0.45 -7.94
C VAL A 89 -7.35 1.28 -8.17
N ILE A 90 -8.03 0.99 -9.27
CA ILE A 90 -9.29 1.61 -9.64
C ILE A 90 -10.40 0.59 -9.39
N TRP A 91 -11.40 0.97 -8.62
CA TRP A 91 -12.53 0.10 -8.26
C TRP A 91 -13.79 0.91 -8.04
N ASN A 92 -14.95 0.26 -8.10
CA ASN A 92 -16.24 0.90 -7.87
C ASN A 92 -16.81 0.48 -6.50
N PRO A 93 -16.75 1.36 -5.49
CA PRO A 93 -17.19 1.03 -4.13
C PRO A 93 -18.70 0.82 -4.01
N LEU A 94 -19.47 1.28 -4.98
CA LEU A 94 -20.92 1.11 -4.98
C LEU A 94 -21.36 -0.25 -5.55
N GLU A 95 -20.48 -0.91 -6.32
CA GLU A 95 -20.78 -2.23 -6.90
C GLU A 95 -20.29 -3.36 -6.02
N ASN A 96 -18.97 -3.38 -5.72
CA ASN A 96 -18.33 -4.47 -4.99
C ASN A 96 -17.18 -3.96 -4.15
N PRO A 97 -16.84 -4.66 -3.04
CA PRO A 97 -15.54 -4.48 -2.39
C PRO A 97 -14.40 -4.84 -3.35
N ALA A 98 -13.24 -4.23 -3.17
CA ALA A 98 -12.03 -4.60 -3.89
C ALA A 98 -11.16 -5.49 -3.01
N PHE A 99 -10.71 -6.61 -3.57
CA PHE A 99 -9.82 -7.54 -2.90
C PHE A 99 -8.44 -7.53 -3.57
N LEU A 100 -7.40 -7.26 -2.77
CA LEU A 100 -6.00 -7.18 -3.23
C LEU A 100 -5.17 -8.23 -2.54
N SER A 101 -4.24 -8.83 -3.28
CA SER A 101 -3.13 -9.57 -2.70
C SER A 101 -1.85 -8.78 -2.90
N VAL A 102 -1.20 -8.39 -1.82
CA VAL A 102 0.03 -7.58 -1.83
C VAL A 102 1.19 -8.32 -1.18
N ALA A 103 2.38 -8.16 -1.74
CA ALA A 103 3.61 -8.65 -1.17
C ALA A 103 4.58 -7.49 -0.93
N ILE A 104 5.25 -7.51 0.22
CA ILE A 104 6.27 -6.55 0.59
C ILE A 104 7.64 -7.21 0.40
N GLN A 105 8.50 -6.60 -0.40
CA GLN A 105 9.80 -7.16 -0.77
C GLN A 105 10.97 -6.63 0.08
N CYS A 106 10.69 -5.78 1.04
CA CYS A 106 11.70 -5.28 1.96
C CYS A 106 11.40 -5.68 3.41
N LEU A 107 12.44 -5.65 4.22
CA LEU A 107 12.35 -5.80 5.68
C LEU A 107 12.70 -4.47 6.33
N SER A 108 12.11 -4.17 7.49
CA SER A 108 12.47 -2.98 8.25
C SER A 108 13.98 -2.92 8.56
N THR A 109 14.62 -4.08 8.75
CA THR A 109 16.04 -4.22 9.01
C THR A 109 16.93 -3.92 7.81
N ASP A 110 16.39 -3.94 6.58
CA ASP A 110 17.14 -3.62 5.36
C ASP A 110 17.63 -2.16 5.34
N PHE A 111 16.98 -1.29 6.10
CA PHE A 111 17.30 0.13 6.21
C PHE A 111 18.24 0.46 7.37
N SER A 112 18.67 -0.55 8.13
CA SER A 112 19.62 -0.38 9.20
C SER A 112 21.06 -0.54 8.67
N LEU A 113 21.89 0.47 8.90
CA LEU A 113 23.31 0.45 8.56
C LEU A 113 24.18 -0.23 9.62
N GLN A 114 23.65 -0.51 10.80
CA GLN A 114 24.38 -1.06 11.94
C GLN A 114 23.82 -2.41 12.36
N LYS A 115 24.71 -3.38 12.58
CA LYS A 115 24.35 -4.66 13.18
C LYS A 115 23.72 -4.46 14.56
N GLY A 116 22.55 -5.07 14.77
CA GLY A 116 21.86 -5.05 16.06
C GLY A 116 20.97 -3.83 16.30
N VAL A 117 20.90 -2.89 15.37
CA VAL A 117 19.96 -1.77 15.45
C VAL A 117 18.59 -2.23 14.94
N LYS A 118 17.53 -1.83 15.66
CA LYS A 118 16.17 -2.03 15.20
C LYS A 118 15.99 -1.36 13.84
N GLY A 119 15.37 -2.09 12.89
CA GLY A 119 15.04 -1.54 11.59
C GLY A 119 14.04 -0.37 11.68
N LEU A 120 13.89 0.35 10.59
CA LEU A 120 12.92 1.44 10.51
C LEU A 120 11.50 0.86 10.42
N PRO A 121 10.60 1.24 11.35
CA PRO A 121 9.22 0.77 11.29
C PRO A 121 8.50 1.36 10.09
N MET A 122 7.64 0.54 9.47
CA MET A 122 6.88 0.92 8.27
C MET A 122 5.40 0.65 8.44
N HIS A 123 4.61 1.42 7.69
CA HIS A 123 3.17 1.24 7.55
C HIS A 123 2.80 0.91 6.11
N LEU A 124 1.81 0.04 5.96
CA LEU A 124 1.07 -0.05 4.72
C LEU A 124 -0.07 0.96 4.80
N GLN A 125 -0.09 1.91 3.89
CA GLN A 125 -1.07 3.01 3.86
C GLN A 125 -1.92 2.91 2.60
N VAL A 126 -3.21 3.15 2.75
CA VAL A 126 -4.16 3.22 1.64
C VAL A 126 -4.85 4.57 1.68
N ASP A 127 -4.63 5.37 0.64
CA ASP A 127 -5.30 6.65 0.43
C ASP A 127 -6.29 6.49 -0.72
N THR A 128 -7.55 6.81 -0.48
CA THR A 128 -8.59 6.73 -1.49
C THR A 128 -8.97 8.12 -1.96
N TYR A 129 -9.02 8.28 -3.29
CA TYR A 129 -9.28 9.54 -3.98
C TYR A 129 -10.55 9.42 -4.81
N VAL A 130 -11.35 10.47 -4.76
CA VAL A 130 -12.52 10.64 -5.62
C VAL A 130 -12.23 11.78 -6.58
N LYS A 131 -12.58 11.57 -7.86
CA LYS A 131 -12.46 12.62 -8.86
C LYS A 131 -13.53 13.66 -8.66
N ASN A 132 -13.13 14.91 -8.49
CA ASN A 132 -14.05 16.02 -8.38
C ASN A 132 -14.66 16.31 -9.77
N THR A 133 -15.99 16.37 -9.83
CA THR A 133 -16.71 16.61 -11.10
C THR A 133 -16.62 18.04 -11.59
N SER A 134 -16.28 19.00 -10.73
CA SER A 134 -16.23 20.43 -11.09
C SER A 134 -14.91 20.85 -11.73
N ASP A 135 -13.76 20.32 -11.26
CA ASP A 135 -12.43 20.72 -11.75
C ASP A 135 -11.61 19.53 -12.33
N GLY A 136 -12.10 18.30 -12.19
CA GLY A 136 -11.40 17.10 -12.64
C GLY A 136 -10.23 16.66 -11.78
N GLU A 137 -9.97 17.36 -10.70
CA GLU A 137 -8.93 17.01 -9.73
C GLU A 137 -9.38 15.89 -8.81
N TYR A 138 -8.42 15.19 -8.22
CA TYR A 138 -8.67 14.12 -7.25
C TYR A 138 -8.58 14.67 -5.82
N ASP A 139 -9.63 14.44 -5.04
CA ASP A 139 -9.67 14.77 -3.62
C ASP A 139 -9.51 13.51 -2.78
N ILE A 140 -8.66 13.57 -1.78
CA ILE A 140 -8.52 12.48 -0.81
C ILE A 140 -9.76 12.43 0.08
N VAL A 141 -10.40 11.27 0.18
CA VAL A 141 -11.60 11.08 1.00
C VAL A 141 -11.38 10.10 2.15
N SER A 142 -10.32 9.31 2.09
CA SER A 142 -10.02 8.33 3.14
C SER A 142 -8.53 8.05 3.19
N ARG A 143 -8.02 7.88 4.41
CA ARG A 143 -6.69 7.36 4.67
C ARG A 143 -6.79 6.27 5.73
N SER A 144 -6.27 5.10 5.40
CA SER A 144 -6.15 3.97 6.32
C SER A 144 -4.72 3.48 6.33
N TYR A 145 -4.27 2.96 7.46
CA TYR A 145 -2.93 2.38 7.55
C TYR A 145 -2.90 1.25 8.55
N CYS A 146 -1.99 0.31 8.33
CA CYS A 146 -1.66 -0.73 9.29
C CYS A 146 -0.16 -0.84 9.45
N GLN A 147 0.26 -1.23 10.64
CA GLN A 147 1.66 -1.42 10.95
C GLN A 147 2.16 -2.71 10.31
N VAL A 148 3.29 -2.63 9.61
CA VAL A 148 3.99 -3.81 9.10
C VAL A 148 4.93 -4.31 10.17
N ILE A 149 4.58 -5.44 10.80
CA ILE A 149 5.37 -6.07 11.84
C ILE A 149 5.94 -7.36 11.26
N LYS A 150 7.24 -7.59 11.45
CA LYS A 150 7.82 -8.90 11.21
C LYS A 150 7.13 -9.89 12.16
N SER A 151 6.35 -10.82 11.63
CA SER A 151 5.82 -11.89 12.47
C SER A 151 6.97 -12.79 12.91
N ILE A 152 7.31 -12.74 14.18
CA ILE A 152 8.03 -13.82 14.83
C ILE A 152 6.98 -14.90 14.96
N LEU A 153 7.05 -15.93 14.12
CA LEU A 153 6.30 -17.16 14.38
C LEU A 153 6.67 -17.60 15.79
N PRO A 154 5.69 -17.84 16.68
CA PRO A 154 6.03 -18.47 17.93
C PRO A 154 6.74 -19.76 17.58
N HIS A 155 7.92 -19.97 18.16
CA HIS A 155 8.57 -21.24 18.13
C HIS A 155 7.54 -22.25 18.64
N GLN A 156 7.00 -23.05 17.77
CA GLN A 156 6.32 -24.25 18.20
C GLN A 156 7.44 -25.19 18.63
N ASP A 157 7.71 -25.18 19.92
CA ASP A 157 8.46 -26.25 20.53
C ASP A 157 7.61 -27.51 20.38
N PHE A 158 8.02 -28.35 19.49
CA PHE A 158 7.52 -29.70 19.41
C PHE A 158 8.21 -30.58 20.48
#